data_f38e1e7fe60d49c39c7e6edefe3f0dc0
#
_entry.id   f38e1e7fe60d49c39c7e6edefe3f0dc0
#
_cell.length_a   1.000
_cell.length_b   1.000
_cell.length_c   1.000
_cell.angle_alpha   90.00
_cell.angle_beta   90.00
_cell.angle_gamma   90.00
#
_symmetry.space_group_name_H-M   'P 1'
#
loop_
_entity.id
_entity.type
_entity.pdbx_description
1 polymer ?
#
loop_
_entity_poly.entity_id
_entity_poly.type
_entity_poly.pdbx_seq_one_letter_code
_entity_poly.pdbx_strand_id
1 'polypeptide(L)'
;KKKKIKRIISSPYTRTLETSQIVANKLGLPVLIDADIRERMAYTCDIGTKTPVLRQTWPSLNFNDLKDCWWNNKEEPVIDFHRRCGNFRTKISSVADIEFTLVVTHWGVIRSLTGTKVGNGEIVFCDPHDPHPSLNSSWP
;
A
#
# COMPACT_ATOMS: atom_id res chain seq x y z
N LYS A 1 -22.65 5.67 -14.30
CA LYS A 1 -21.65 4.76 -14.94
C LYS A 1 -20.76 4.19 -13.84
N LYS A 2 -20.70 2.86 -13.68
CA LYS A 2 -19.74 2.22 -12.79
C LYS A 2 -18.32 2.56 -13.29
N LYS A 3 -17.52 3.25 -12.46
CA LYS A 3 -16.12 3.51 -12.75
C LYS A 3 -15.38 2.16 -12.77
N LYS A 4 -14.73 1.83 -13.86
CA LYS A 4 -14.01 0.56 -14.01
C LYS A 4 -12.57 0.76 -13.55
N ILE A 5 -12.12 -0.03 -12.56
CA ILE A 5 -10.71 -0.03 -12.14
C ILE A 5 -9.82 -0.38 -13.33
N LYS A 6 -8.73 0.35 -13.48
CA LYS A 6 -7.72 0.19 -14.54
C LYS A 6 -6.35 -0.19 -14.01
N ARG A 7 -6.10 -0.02 -12.70
CA ARG A 7 -4.80 -0.24 -12.05
C ARG A 7 -4.98 -0.78 -10.65
N ILE A 8 -4.13 -1.71 -10.27
CA ILE A 8 -4.04 -2.24 -8.90
C ILE A 8 -2.61 -2.03 -8.43
N ILE A 9 -2.45 -1.37 -7.27
CA ILE A 9 -1.17 -1.21 -6.58
C ILE A 9 -1.28 -1.92 -5.24
N SER A 10 -0.31 -2.77 -4.92
CA SER A 10 -0.28 -3.55 -3.69
C SER A 10 0.98 -3.32 -2.88
N SER A 11 0.83 -3.30 -1.57
CA SER A 11 1.94 -3.52 -0.64
C SER A 11 2.53 -4.92 -0.84
N PRO A 12 3.84 -5.11 -0.62
CA PRO A 12 4.50 -6.41 -0.83
C PRO A 12 4.28 -7.44 0.29
N TYR A 13 3.46 -7.16 1.31
CA TYR A 13 3.10 -8.18 2.31
C TYR A 13 2.22 -9.27 1.72
N THR A 14 2.42 -10.52 2.13
CA THR A 14 1.63 -11.67 1.65
C THR A 14 0.13 -11.44 1.77
N ARG A 15 -0.34 -10.89 2.90
CA ARG A 15 -1.78 -10.60 3.12
C ARG A 15 -2.38 -9.64 2.09
N THR A 16 -1.63 -8.64 1.63
CA THR A 16 -2.07 -7.71 0.60
C THR A 16 -1.91 -8.28 -0.81
N LEU A 17 -0.88 -9.08 -1.05
CA LEU A 17 -0.68 -9.78 -2.32
C LEU A 17 -1.82 -10.78 -2.59
N GLU A 18 -2.22 -11.56 -1.59
CA GLU A 18 -3.36 -12.49 -1.68
C GLU A 18 -4.65 -11.76 -2.06
N THR A 19 -4.98 -10.68 -1.35
CA THR A 19 -6.16 -9.86 -1.66
C THR A 19 -6.07 -9.26 -3.06
N SER A 20 -4.92 -8.69 -3.41
CA SER A 20 -4.69 -8.08 -4.73
C SER A 20 -4.81 -9.08 -5.87
N GLN A 21 -4.28 -10.30 -5.69
CA GLN A 21 -4.34 -11.34 -6.71
C GLN A 21 -5.77 -11.81 -6.98
N ILE A 22 -6.60 -11.94 -5.94
CA ILE A 22 -8.02 -12.28 -6.10
C ILE A 22 -8.74 -11.23 -6.96
N VAL A 23 -8.52 -9.95 -6.65
CA VAL A 23 -9.14 -8.85 -7.40
C VAL A 23 -8.57 -8.76 -8.83
N ALA A 24 -7.26 -8.90 -8.98
CA ALA A 24 -6.57 -8.84 -10.26
C ALA A 24 -7.05 -9.93 -11.21
N ASN A 25 -7.18 -11.16 -10.73
CA ASN A 25 -7.71 -12.28 -11.51
C ASN A 25 -9.14 -12.01 -12.00
N LYS A 26 -9.98 -11.44 -11.13
CA LYS A 26 -11.37 -11.12 -11.47
C LYS A 26 -11.50 -9.99 -12.49
N LEU A 27 -10.56 -9.03 -12.47
CA LEU A 27 -10.59 -7.85 -13.34
C LEU A 27 -9.72 -8.01 -14.60
N GLY A 28 -8.86 -9.03 -14.66
CA GLY A 28 -7.89 -9.22 -15.75
C GLY A 28 -6.82 -8.12 -15.77
N LEU A 29 -6.36 -7.67 -14.59
CA LEU A 29 -5.38 -6.58 -14.44
C LEU A 29 -4.09 -7.08 -13.79
N PRO A 30 -2.93 -6.50 -14.14
CA PRO A 30 -1.70 -6.76 -13.41
C PRO A 30 -1.73 -6.08 -12.04
N VAL A 31 -0.94 -6.64 -11.11
CA VAL A 31 -0.67 -6.01 -9.79
C VAL A 31 0.69 -5.34 -9.83
N LEU A 32 0.72 -4.06 -9.52
CA LEU A 32 1.95 -3.27 -9.33
C LEU A 32 2.34 -3.29 -7.86
N ILE A 33 3.62 -3.48 -7.57
CA ILE A 33 4.14 -3.57 -6.20
C ILE A 33 4.77 -2.24 -5.81
N ASP A 34 4.40 -1.73 -4.63
CA ASP A 34 4.96 -0.50 -4.09
C ASP A 34 5.22 -0.65 -2.57
N ALA A 35 6.51 -0.55 -2.18
CA ALA A 35 6.90 -0.66 -0.78
C ALA A 35 6.58 0.59 0.04
N ASP A 36 6.28 1.72 -0.58
CA ASP A 36 5.91 2.95 0.14
C ASP A 36 4.58 2.81 0.88
N ILE A 37 3.73 1.89 0.44
CA ILE A 37 2.45 1.57 1.11
C ILE A 37 2.52 0.33 2.00
N ARG A 38 3.73 -0.11 2.42
CA ARG A 38 3.89 -1.15 3.43
C ARG A 38 3.39 -0.65 4.79
N GLU A 39 2.98 -1.58 5.67
CA GLU A 39 2.57 -1.20 7.04
C GLU A 39 3.75 -0.59 7.82
N ARG A 40 3.43 0.20 8.83
CA ARG A 40 4.41 0.68 9.79
C ARG A 40 5.00 -0.51 10.55
N MET A 41 6.32 -0.59 10.60
CA MET A 41 6.97 -1.61 11.43
C MET A 41 6.78 -1.26 12.90
N ALA A 42 5.93 -2.01 13.60
CA ALA A 42 5.66 -1.84 15.03
C ALA A 42 5.58 -3.17 15.78
N TYR A 43 5.19 -4.24 15.09
CA TYR A 43 4.97 -5.57 15.68
C TYR A 43 5.65 -6.66 14.83
N THR A 44 5.72 -7.88 15.37
CA THR A 44 6.31 -9.03 14.67
C THR A 44 5.57 -9.40 13.38
N CYS A 45 4.25 -9.12 13.30
CA CYS A 45 3.48 -9.32 12.08
C CYS A 45 3.82 -8.32 10.97
N ASP A 46 4.61 -7.30 11.25
CA ASP A 46 5.10 -6.31 10.29
C ASP A 46 6.49 -6.67 9.74
N ILE A 47 7.04 -7.80 10.10
CA ILE A 47 8.22 -8.39 9.46
C ILE A 47 7.79 -8.93 8.11
N GLY A 48 8.44 -8.45 7.05
CA GLY A 48 8.11 -8.84 5.68
C GLY A 48 8.75 -10.16 5.25
N THR A 49 8.39 -10.59 4.05
CA THR A 49 9.03 -11.71 3.37
C THR A 49 10.09 -11.18 2.40
N LYS A 50 11.30 -11.73 2.44
CA LYS A 50 12.39 -11.31 1.54
C LYS A 50 12.00 -11.45 0.08
N THR A 51 12.43 -10.52 -0.74
CA THR A 51 12.10 -10.46 -2.17
C THR A 51 12.42 -11.74 -2.95
N PRO A 52 13.56 -12.44 -2.73
CA PRO A 52 13.80 -13.72 -3.41
C PRO A 52 12.73 -14.77 -3.12
N VAL A 53 12.21 -14.83 -1.88
CA VAL A 53 11.12 -15.74 -1.51
C VAL A 53 9.80 -15.31 -2.15
N LEU A 54 9.51 -13.99 -2.18
CA LEU A 54 8.33 -13.47 -2.88
C LEU A 54 8.32 -13.84 -4.36
N ARG A 55 9.47 -13.75 -5.04
CA ARG A 55 9.61 -14.17 -6.46
C ARG A 55 9.28 -15.64 -6.67
N GLN A 56 9.67 -16.50 -5.75
CA GLN A 56 9.36 -17.93 -5.83
C GLN A 56 7.88 -18.21 -5.57
N THR A 57 7.27 -17.52 -4.59
CA THR A 57 5.88 -17.72 -4.21
C THR A 57 4.91 -17.10 -5.21
N TRP A 58 5.28 -15.96 -5.79
CA TRP A 58 4.46 -15.15 -6.69
C TRP A 58 5.15 -14.92 -8.04
N PRO A 59 5.42 -15.98 -8.84
CA PRO A 59 6.23 -15.87 -10.06
C PRO A 59 5.61 -14.99 -11.15
N SER A 60 4.31 -14.71 -11.09
CA SER A 60 3.61 -13.83 -12.02
C SER A 60 3.72 -12.34 -11.67
N LEU A 61 4.23 -12.00 -10.48
CA LEU A 61 4.36 -10.63 -10.02
C LEU A 61 5.77 -10.08 -10.27
N ASN A 62 5.86 -8.79 -10.54
CA ASN A 62 7.13 -8.10 -10.76
C ASN A 62 7.61 -7.42 -9.46
N PHE A 63 8.72 -7.93 -8.91
CA PHE A 63 9.40 -7.40 -7.73
C PHE A 63 10.75 -6.75 -8.07
N ASN A 64 11.01 -6.37 -9.33
CA ASN A 64 12.33 -5.91 -9.77
C ASN A 64 12.80 -4.65 -9.05
N ASP A 65 11.88 -3.75 -8.72
CA ASP A 65 12.19 -2.49 -8.02
C ASP A 65 12.18 -2.64 -6.49
N LEU A 66 11.95 -3.86 -5.97
CA LEU A 66 11.89 -4.13 -4.56
C LEU A 66 13.25 -4.58 -4.02
N LYS A 67 13.76 -3.92 -2.98
CA LYS A 67 14.96 -4.36 -2.26
C LYS A 67 14.73 -5.73 -1.61
N ASP A 68 15.78 -6.50 -1.37
CA ASP A 68 15.67 -7.83 -0.73
C ASP A 68 15.02 -7.75 0.65
N CYS A 69 15.39 -6.77 1.46
CA CYS A 69 14.72 -6.42 2.71
C CYS A 69 14.07 -5.03 2.54
N TRP A 70 12.78 -5.02 2.29
CA TRP A 70 12.00 -3.81 1.96
C TRP A 70 11.24 -3.23 3.15
N TRP A 71 11.26 -3.88 4.30
CA TRP A 71 10.68 -3.41 5.56
C TRP A 71 11.76 -2.89 6.51
N ASN A 72 11.38 -2.20 7.57
CA ASN A 72 12.31 -1.66 8.55
C ASN A 72 12.76 -2.77 9.53
N ASN A 73 14.04 -2.80 9.89
CA ASN A 73 14.58 -3.76 10.87
C ASN A 73 14.20 -3.44 12.33
N LYS A 74 13.77 -2.21 12.57
CA LYS A 74 13.37 -1.68 13.88
C LYS A 74 12.02 -1.00 13.75
N GLU A 75 11.38 -0.72 14.88
CA GLU A 75 10.17 0.08 14.93
C GLU A 75 10.37 1.38 14.12
N GLU A 76 9.45 1.61 13.17
CA GLU A 76 9.47 2.82 12.34
C GLU A 76 8.87 3.98 13.13
N PRO A 77 9.61 5.10 13.31
CA PRO A 77 9.05 6.29 13.93
C PRO A 77 7.80 6.78 13.19
N VAL A 78 6.78 7.19 13.94
CA VAL A 78 5.49 7.64 13.36
C VAL A 78 5.69 8.76 12.35
N ILE A 79 6.60 9.69 12.63
CA ILE A 79 6.88 10.82 11.73
C ILE A 79 7.46 10.35 10.38
N ASP A 80 8.34 9.36 10.39
CA ASP A 80 8.96 8.82 9.18
C ASP A 80 7.94 8.00 8.37
N PHE A 81 7.12 7.20 9.06
CA PHE A 81 6.01 6.49 8.46
C PHE A 81 5.03 7.45 7.76
N HIS A 82 4.60 8.50 8.44
CA HIS A 82 3.66 9.49 7.89
C HIS A 82 4.27 10.23 6.70
N ARG A 83 5.57 10.57 6.77
CA ARG A 83 6.31 11.17 5.65
C ARG A 83 6.35 10.25 4.44
N ARG A 84 6.61 8.95 4.64
CA ARG A 84 6.62 7.95 3.56
C ARG A 84 5.25 7.82 2.89
N CYS A 85 4.18 7.81 3.66
CA CYS A 85 2.82 7.83 3.12
C CYS A 85 2.53 9.11 2.31
N GLY A 86 3.01 10.26 2.78
CA GLY A 86 2.92 11.52 2.05
C GLY A 86 3.69 11.49 0.72
N ASN A 87 4.87 10.88 0.71
CA ASN A 87 5.65 10.69 -0.52
C ASN A 87 4.90 9.82 -1.54
N PHE A 88 4.26 8.75 -1.07
CA PHE A 88 3.39 7.94 -1.94
C PHE A 88 2.22 8.77 -2.50
N ARG A 89 1.54 9.55 -1.65
CA ARG A 89 0.46 10.44 -2.08
C ARG A 89 0.92 11.39 -3.18
N THR A 90 2.06 12.05 -3.01
CA THR A 90 2.63 12.96 -4.02
C THR A 90 2.95 12.23 -5.31
N LYS A 91 3.59 11.06 -5.21
CA LYS A 91 3.92 10.22 -6.37
C LYS A 91 2.69 9.83 -7.17
N ILE A 92 1.65 9.36 -6.50
CA ILE A 92 0.45 8.88 -7.17
C ILE A 92 -0.43 10.01 -7.71
N SER A 93 -0.37 11.22 -7.15
CA SER A 93 -1.15 12.37 -7.62
C SER A 93 -0.79 12.82 -9.04
N SER A 94 0.41 12.48 -9.52
CA SER A 94 0.87 12.79 -10.89
C SER A 94 0.55 11.69 -11.91
N VAL A 95 -0.05 10.58 -11.47
CA VAL A 95 -0.36 9.44 -12.34
C VAL A 95 -1.66 9.69 -13.09
N ALA A 96 -1.66 9.47 -14.42
CA ALA A 96 -2.86 9.57 -15.22
C ALA A 96 -3.91 8.53 -14.81
N ASP A 97 -5.19 8.88 -14.90
CA ASP A 97 -6.31 8.00 -14.57
C ASP A 97 -6.30 7.51 -13.10
N ILE A 98 -5.80 8.35 -12.19
CA ILE A 98 -5.65 7.99 -10.77
C ILE A 98 -6.98 7.59 -10.12
N GLU A 99 -8.09 8.17 -10.54
CA GLU A 99 -9.43 7.87 -10.05
C GLU A 99 -9.91 6.44 -10.35
N PHE A 100 -9.18 5.70 -11.19
CA PHE A 100 -9.43 4.30 -11.53
C PHE A 100 -8.39 3.36 -10.91
N THR A 101 -7.67 3.81 -9.90
CA THR A 101 -6.65 3.02 -9.20
C THR A 101 -7.19 2.44 -7.91
N LEU A 102 -7.03 1.14 -7.73
CA LEU A 102 -7.22 0.44 -6.46
C LEU A 102 -5.88 0.30 -5.76
N VAL A 103 -5.79 0.73 -4.52
CA VAL A 103 -4.61 0.55 -3.67
C VAL A 103 -4.96 -0.45 -2.57
N VAL A 104 -4.24 -1.57 -2.51
CA VAL A 104 -4.40 -2.61 -1.48
C VAL A 104 -3.27 -2.45 -0.48
N THR A 105 -3.62 -2.04 0.72
CA THR A 105 -2.66 -1.64 1.74
C THR A 105 -3.17 -1.96 3.15
N HIS A 106 -2.71 -1.26 4.17
CA HIS A 106 -2.87 -1.58 5.57
C HIS A 106 -3.59 -0.47 6.33
N TRP A 107 -4.06 -0.81 7.51
CA TRP A 107 -4.80 0.10 8.38
C TRP A 107 -4.05 1.40 8.67
N GLY A 108 -2.78 1.31 9.05
CA GLY A 108 -1.97 2.50 9.37
C GLY A 108 -1.78 3.39 8.15
N VAL A 109 -1.51 2.80 6.98
CA VAL A 109 -1.35 3.55 5.72
C VAL A 109 -2.64 4.26 5.33
N ILE A 110 -3.79 3.56 5.38
CA ILE A 110 -5.08 4.17 5.07
C ILE A 110 -5.35 5.35 6.02
N ARG A 111 -5.12 5.15 7.31
CA ARG A 111 -5.27 6.22 8.30
C ARG A 111 -4.34 7.41 8.04
N SER A 112 -3.08 7.15 7.70
CA SER A 112 -2.13 8.21 7.35
C SER A 112 -2.57 8.99 6.10
N LEU A 113 -3.03 8.29 5.07
CA LEU A 113 -3.42 8.90 3.80
C LEU A 113 -4.76 9.65 3.87
N THR A 114 -5.69 9.20 4.68
CA THR A 114 -7.10 9.65 4.65
C THR A 114 -7.59 10.27 5.97
N GLY A 115 -6.87 10.04 7.08
CA GLY A 115 -7.34 10.37 8.43
C GLY A 115 -8.44 9.42 8.95
N THR A 116 -8.89 8.44 8.17
CA THR A 116 -10.01 7.55 8.51
C THR A 116 -9.52 6.28 9.17
N LYS A 117 -10.20 5.87 10.25
CA LYS A 117 -10.02 4.54 10.85
C LYS A 117 -10.93 3.54 10.14
N VAL A 118 -10.39 2.40 9.76
CA VAL A 118 -11.10 1.37 8.98
C VAL A 118 -10.99 0.01 9.66
N GLY A 119 -11.91 -0.88 9.35
CA GLY A 119 -11.82 -2.31 9.65
C GLY A 119 -11.15 -3.10 8.52
N ASN A 120 -11.01 -4.41 8.70
CA ASN A 120 -10.46 -5.29 7.68
C ASN A 120 -11.40 -5.39 6.47
N GLY A 121 -10.83 -5.26 5.28
CA GLY A 121 -11.57 -5.36 4.01
C GLY A 121 -12.43 -4.14 3.67
N GLU A 122 -12.35 -3.07 4.44
CA GLU A 122 -13.06 -1.83 4.12
C GLU A 122 -12.40 -1.08 2.96
N ILE A 123 -13.22 -0.39 2.19
CA ILE A 123 -12.80 0.45 1.06
C ILE A 123 -13.05 1.91 1.40
N VAL A 124 -12.03 2.73 1.25
CA VAL A 124 -12.10 4.18 1.45
C VAL A 124 -11.73 4.89 0.16
N PHE A 125 -12.50 5.89 -0.21
CA PHE A 125 -12.15 6.79 -1.31
C PHE A 125 -11.23 7.89 -0.80
N CYS A 126 -10.17 8.15 -1.54
CA CYS A 126 -9.18 9.19 -1.22
C CYS A 126 -8.81 9.93 -2.50
N ASP A 127 -8.86 11.25 -2.46
CA ASP A 127 -8.29 12.09 -3.51
C ASP A 127 -6.84 12.43 -3.12
N PRO A 128 -5.83 11.96 -3.87
CA PRO A 128 -4.43 12.27 -3.55
C PRO A 128 -4.07 13.75 -3.74
N HIS A 129 -4.91 14.55 -4.39
CA HIS A 129 -4.73 15.99 -4.53
C HIS A 129 -5.19 16.78 -3.30
N ASP A 130 -6.01 16.16 -2.43
CA ASP A 130 -6.36 16.76 -1.15
C ASP A 130 -5.14 16.90 -0.25
N PRO A 131 -5.11 17.86 0.68
CA PRO A 131 -4.02 17.98 1.64
C PRO A 131 -3.80 16.69 2.42
N HIS A 132 -2.53 16.29 2.59
CA HIS A 132 -2.19 15.12 3.41
C HIS A 132 -2.60 15.40 4.87
N PRO A 133 -3.31 14.47 5.53
CA PRO A 133 -3.70 14.65 6.92
C PRO A 133 -2.51 14.95 7.83
N SER A 134 -2.68 15.88 8.74
CA SER A 134 -1.65 16.19 9.73
C SER A 134 -1.58 15.10 10.80
N LEU A 135 -0.38 14.87 11.33
CA LEU A 135 -0.22 14.12 12.56
C LEU A 135 -0.88 14.87 13.71
N ASN A 136 -1.61 14.16 14.55
CA ASN A 136 -2.16 14.67 15.78
C ASN A 136 -1.74 13.81 16.97
N SER A 137 -2.01 14.29 18.18
CA SER A 137 -1.67 13.58 19.43
C SER A 137 -2.39 12.24 19.61
N SER A 138 -3.43 11.97 18.82
CA SER A 138 -4.19 10.71 18.86
C SER A 138 -3.59 9.62 17.96
N TRP A 139 -2.51 9.91 17.25
CA TRP A 139 -1.83 8.92 16.44
C TRP A 139 -1.03 7.98 17.33
N PRO A 140 -1.28 6.67 17.32
CA PRO A 140 -0.26 5.68 17.51
C PRO A 140 0.33 5.38 16.15
#